data_804b9a8f6b3f702f63e21a7121321a5c
#
_entry.id   804b9a8f6b3f702f63e21a7121321a5c
#
_cell.length_a   1.000
_cell.length_b   1.000
_cell.length_c   1.000
_cell.angle_alpha   90.00
_cell.angle_beta   90.00
_cell.angle_gamma   90.00
#
_symmetry.space_group_name_H-M   'P 1'
#
loop_
_entity.id
_entity.type
_entity.pdbx_description
1 polymer ?
#
loop_
_entity_poly.entity_id
_entity_poly.type
_entity_poly.pdbx_seq_one_letter_code
_entity_poly.pdbx_strand_id
1 'polypeptide(L)'
;AYIGLVYDGNQPLSFLATPGAKDVGIELHSTSKNFNMTGWRCGFVVGNQLLVKAYGDVKDNSDSGQFLAIQNASAYCYDHPEITKSIATKYSRRMDKLVVVLQKSGFKVNKSGGSFFLYMSSAKAAVKTDGKRIEFKNGEALSQWLIREKLISTVPWDDAEPAIRFSVTFAAEDEADEDRVISEIESRLSNVKFEF
;
A
#
# COMPACT_ATOMS: atom_id res chain seq x y z
N ALA A 1 2.73 6.45 -8.05
CA ALA A 1 1.98 6.96 -6.88
C ALA A 1 2.65 6.62 -5.54
N TYR A 2 3.48 5.57 -5.48
CA TYR A 2 4.17 5.11 -4.25
C TYR A 2 5.66 5.44 -4.22
N ILE A 3 6.15 6.23 -5.15
CA ILE A 3 7.57 6.49 -5.37
C ILE A 3 8.31 7.03 -4.12
N GLY A 4 7.64 7.73 -3.23
CA GLY A 4 8.20 8.22 -1.97
C GLY A 4 8.11 7.23 -0.81
N LEU A 5 7.33 6.15 -0.92
CA LEU A 5 7.17 5.15 0.13
C LEU A 5 8.08 3.96 -0.15
N VAL A 6 9.39 4.15 0.03
CA VAL A 6 10.44 3.14 -0.15
C VAL A 6 11.20 2.95 1.16
N TYR A 7 11.69 1.73 1.37
CA TYR A 7 12.24 1.27 2.63
C TYR A 7 13.63 0.66 2.44
N ASP A 8 14.40 0.60 3.51
CA ASP A 8 15.63 -0.17 3.62
C ASP A 8 16.67 0.17 2.53
N GLY A 9 16.79 1.46 2.19
CA GLY A 9 17.74 1.96 1.19
C GLY A 9 17.37 1.69 -0.26
N ASN A 10 16.18 1.13 -0.52
CA ASN A 10 15.69 1.00 -1.89
C ASN A 10 15.54 2.36 -2.55
N GLN A 11 15.87 2.41 -3.83
CA GLN A 11 15.71 3.62 -4.65
C GLN A 11 14.54 3.44 -5.62
N PRO A 12 13.61 4.39 -5.68
CA PRO A 12 12.53 4.33 -6.64
C PRO A 12 13.09 4.54 -8.05
N LEU A 13 12.55 3.80 -9.01
CA LEU A 13 12.85 4.00 -10.42
C LEU A 13 11.89 5.03 -11.02
N SER A 14 12.47 6.10 -11.61
CA SER A 14 11.74 7.05 -12.44
C SER A 14 11.98 6.70 -13.91
N PHE A 15 10.92 6.57 -14.68
CA PHE A 15 11.02 6.42 -16.14
C PHE A 15 11.79 7.61 -16.76
N LEU A 16 11.50 8.82 -16.29
CA LEU A 16 12.13 10.05 -16.80
C LEU A 16 13.61 10.18 -16.45
N ALA A 17 14.15 9.36 -15.53
CA ALA A 17 15.58 9.29 -15.26
C ALA A 17 16.34 8.49 -16.33
N THR A 18 15.64 7.74 -17.18
CA THR A 18 16.26 7.00 -18.29
C THR A 18 16.64 7.96 -19.42
N PRO A 19 17.86 7.87 -19.98
CA PRO A 19 18.27 8.69 -21.14
C PRO A 19 17.26 8.60 -22.29
N GLY A 20 16.83 9.74 -22.83
CA GLY A 20 15.85 9.84 -23.91
C GLY A 20 14.38 9.68 -23.50
N ALA A 21 14.08 9.29 -22.26
CA ALA A 21 12.69 9.08 -21.82
C ALA A 21 11.82 10.34 -21.91
N LYS A 22 12.42 11.52 -21.65
CA LYS A 22 11.70 12.82 -21.75
C LYS A 22 11.26 13.16 -23.16
N ASP A 23 11.86 12.55 -24.18
CA ASP A 23 11.50 12.80 -25.58
C ASP A 23 10.27 11.97 -26.00
N VAL A 24 9.98 10.89 -25.31
CA VAL A 24 8.98 9.90 -25.75
C VAL A 24 7.89 9.59 -24.73
N GLY A 25 7.97 10.12 -23.49
CA GLY A 25 7.03 9.71 -22.46
C GLY A 25 6.74 10.73 -21.37
N ILE A 26 5.82 10.34 -20.50
CA ILE A 26 5.39 11.10 -19.33
C ILE A 26 5.35 10.21 -18.09
N GLU A 27 5.45 10.81 -16.92
CA GLU A 27 5.12 10.20 -15.63
C GLU A 27 3.92 10.88 -15.00
N LEU A 28 3.08 10.07 -14.36
CA LEU A 28 1.97 10.52 -13.54
C LEU A 28 2.33 10.35 -12.06
N HIS A 29 2.23 11.42 -11.31
CA HIS A 29 2.51 11.47 -9.88
C HIS A 29 1.25 11.77 -9.07
N SER A 30 1.27 11.43 -7.79
CA SER A 30 0.15 11.65 -6.89
C SER A 30 0.63 12.02 -5.48
N THR A 31 -0.03 12.98 -4.86
CA THR A 31 0.16 13.31 -3.44
C THR A 31 -0.50 12.30 -2.50
N SER A 32 -1.39 11.46 -3.03
CA SER A 32 -2.27 10.57 -2.26
C SER A 32 -1.53 9.67 -1.29
N LYS A 33 -0.39 9.09 -1.70
CA LYS A 33 0.32 8.06 -0.93
C LYS A 33 1.53 8.63 -0.21
N ASN A 34 2.34 9.41 -0.91
CA ASN A 34 3.57 9.99 -0.37
C ASN A 34 3.32 10.94 0.79
N PHE A 35 2.15 11.59 0.82
CA PHE A 35 1.81 12.62 1.80
C PHE A 35 0.54 12.31 2.61
N ASN A 36 0.02 11.08 2.52
CA ASN A 36 -1.26 10.70 3.14
C ASN A 36 -2.46 11.59 2.73
N MET A 37 -2.40 12.18 1.53
CA MET A 37 -3.40 13.11 1.01
C MET A 37 -4.41 12.44 0.07
N THR A 38 -4.80 11.19 0.35
CA THR A 38 -5.68 10.42 -0.55
C THR A 38 -7.01 11.11 -0.84
N GLY A 39 -7.63 11.74 0.16
CA GLY A 39 -8.91 12.46 0.02
C GLY A 39 -8.80 13.80 -0.72
N TRP A 40 -7.62 14.36 -0.87
CA TRP A 40 -7.38 15.67 -1.49
C TRP A 40 -7.47 15.65 -3.02
N ARG A 41 -7.39 14.49 -3.63
CA ARG A 41 -7.55 14.25 -5.07
C ARG A 41 -6.62 15.09 -5.93
N CYS A 42 -5.32 15.12 -5.61
CA CYS A 42 -4.30 15.85 -6.35
C CYS A 42 -3.21 14.93 -6.90
N GLY A 43 -2.85 15.19 -8.14
CA GLY A 43 -1.74 14.57 -8.85
C GLY A 43 -1.28 15.50 -9.95
N PHE A 44 -0.19 15.16 -10.62
CA PHE A 44 0.35 15.91 -11.75
C PHE A 44 1.01 14.99 -12.76
N VAL A 45 1.21 15.52 -13.96
CA VAL A 45 1.90 14.85 -15.05
C VAL A 45 3.13 15.67 -15.45
N VAL A 46 4.24 14.99 -15.71
CA VAL A 46 5.51 15.58 -16.15
C VAL A 46 6.13 14.75 -17.27
N GLY A 47 6.98 15.37 -18.11
CA GLY A 47 7.70 14.65 -19.16
C GLY A 47 7.73 15.40 -20.49
N ASN A 48 7.50 14.69 -21.58
CA ASN A 48 7.51 15.25 -22.93
C ASN A 48 6.51 16.42 -23.05
N GLN A 49 6.99 17.56 -23.56
CA GLN A 49 6.21 18.80 -23.65
C GLN A 49 4.93 18.64 -24.49
N LEU A 50 5.01 17.93 -25.63
CA LEU A 50 3.83 17.74 -26.50
C LEU A 50 2.77 16.87 -25.84
N LEU A 51 3.20 15.80 -25.14
CA LEU A 51 2.30 14.90 -24.42
C LEU A 51 1.66 15.60 -23.21
N VAL A 52 2.45 16.37 -22.44
CA VAL A 52 1.92 17.17 -21.31
C VAL A 52 0.92 18.20 -21.80
N LYS A 53 1.22 18.89 -22.94
CA LYS A 53 0.26 19.82 -23.55
C LYS A 53 -1.02 19.12 -23.98
N ALA A 54 -0.92 18.00 -24.70
CA ALA A 54 -2.10 17.25 -25.14
C ALA A 54 -2.96 16.78 -23.95
N TYR A 55 -2.34 16.34 -22.85
CA TYR A 55 -3.02 16.05 -21.60
C TYR A 55 -3.76 17.27 -21.05
N GLY A 56 -3.10 18.44 -21.04
CA GLY A 56 -3.72 19.71 -20.62
C GLY A 56 -4.93 20.08 -21.46
N ASP A 57 -4.82 19.99 -22.78
CA ASP A 57 -5.90 20.31 -23.73
C ASP A 57 -7.16 19.41 -23.47
N VAL A 58 -6.96 18.12 -23.16
CA VAL A 58 -8.04 17.21 -22.78
C VAL A 58 -8.63 17.58 -21.43
N LYS A 59 -7.77 17.89 -20.46
CA LYS A 59 -8.19 18.25 -19.10
C LYS A 59 -9.01 19.54 -19.08
N ASP A 60 -8.62 20.56 -19.82
CA ASP A 60 -9.34 21.83 -19.95
C ASP A 60 -10.77 21.65 -20.49
N ASN A 61 -11.01 20.56 -21.23
CA ASN A 61 -12.34 20.19 -21.74
C ASN A 61 -13.09 19.17 -20.86
N SER A 62 -12.42 18.64 -19.81
CA SER A 62 -13.00 17.61 -18.93
C SER A 62 -13.49 18.19 -17.59
N ASP A 63 -12.77 19.18 -17.06
CA ASP A 63 -13.13 19.84 -15.80
C ASP A 63 -12.59 21.30 -15.77
N SER A 64 -13.01 22.08 -14.78
CA SER A 64 -12.59 23.49 -14.60
C SER A 64 -11.30 23.62 -13.77
N GLY A 65 -10.56 22.56 -13.57
CA GLY A 65 -9.35 22.52 -12.76
C GLY A 65 -9.62 22.20 -11.30
N GLN A 66 -8.54 22.18 -10.52
CA GLN A 66 -8.58 21.84 -9.11
C GLN A 66 -8.52 23.10 -8.24
N PHE A 67 -9.09 23.00 -7.04
CA PHE A 67 -9.05 24.07 -6.06
C PHE A 67 -7.58 24.48 -5.76
N LEU A 68 -7.28 25.78 -5.94
CA LEU A 68 -5.91 26.30 -5.88
C LEU A 68 -5.23 26.05 -4.53
N ALA A 69 -5.99 26.07 -3.41
CA ALA A 69 -5.40 25.76 -2.11
C ALA A 69 -4.83 24.34 -2.02
N ILE A 70 -5.49 23.36 -2.67
CA ILE A 70 -4.98 21.98 -2.74
C ILE A 70 -3.71 21.91 -3.60
N GLN A 71 -3.67 22.65 -4.70
CA GLN A 71 -2.47 22.70 -5.56
C GLN A 71 -1.29 23.32 -4.79
N ASN A 72 -1.50 24.42 -4.09
CA ASN A 72 -0.46 25.07 -3.26
C ASN A 72 0.02 24.16 -2.12
N ALA A 73 -0.89 23.48 -1.44
CA ALA A 73 -0.53 22.52 -0.41
C ALA A 73 0.27 21.35 -0.97
N SER A 74 -0.08 20.88 -2.18
CA SER A 74 0.67 19.82 -2.87
C SER A 74 2.08 20.27 -3.24
N ALA A 75 2.23 21.48 -3.78
CA ALA A 75 3.53 22.07 -4.08
C ALA A 75 4.40 22.19 -2.81
N TYR A 76 3.82 22.72 -1.73
CA TYR A 76 4.50 22.77 -0.43
C TYR A 76 5.01 21.40 0.03
N CYS A 77 4.19 20.36 -0.10
CA CYS A 77 4.60 19.00 0.28
C CYS A 77 5.81 18.49 -0.53
N TYR A 78 5.88 18.80 -1.84
CA TYR A 78 7.02 18.40 -2.66
C TYR A 78 8.30 19.19 -2.34
N ASP A 79 8.18 20.41 -1.84
CA ASP A 79 9.31 21.21 -1.36
C ASP A 79 9.81 20.77 0.03
N HIS A 80 9.06 19.86 0.71
CA HIS A 80 9.31 19.37 2.07
C HIS A 80 9.46 17.84 2.12
N PRO A 81 10.57 17.28 1.61
CA PRO A 81 10.76 15.82 1.51
C PRO A 81 10.80 15.10 2.87
N GLU A 82 11.06 15.81 3.97
CA GLU A 82 11.02 15.29 5.33
C GLU A 82 9.62 14.75 5.70
N ILE A 83 8.55 15.29 5.13
CA ILE A 83 7.17 14.82 5.34
C ILE A 83 7.05 13.38 4.84
N THR A 84 7.45 13.12 3.60
CA THR A 84 7.43 11.77 3.01
C THR A 84 8.34 10.82 3.78
N LYS A 85 9.53 11.27 4.19
CA LYS A 85 10.48 10.46 4.97
C LYS A 85 9.86 10.02 6.30
N SER A 86 9.20 10.90 7.01
CA SER A 86 8.49 10.59 8.26
C SER A 86 7.39 9.53 8.03
N ILE A 87 6.59 9.70 6.99
CA ILE A 87 5.52 8.76 6.61
C ILE A 87 6.09 7.40 6.24
N ALA A 88 7.16 7.35 5.44
CA ALA A 88 7.83 6.12 5.06
C ALA A 88 8.40 5.39 6.27
N THR A 89 9.05 6.10 7.21
CA THR A 89 9.56 5.52 8.45
C THR A 89 8.46 4.87 9.28
N LYS A 90 7.32 5.53 9.42
CA LYS A 90 6.15 4.98 10.12
C LYS A 90 5.65 3.69 9.46
N TYR A 91 5.45 3.68 8.16
CA TYR A 91 4.96 2.49 7.47
C TYR A 91 5.97 1.35 7.42
N SER A 92 7.27 1.66 7.30
CA SER A 92 8.36 0.68 7.40
C SER A 92 8.29 -0.06 8.74
N ARG A 93 8.22 0.66 9.86
CA ARG A 93 8.11 0.11 11.21
C ARG A 93 6.86 -0.77 11.38
N ARG A 94 5.70 -0.30 10.93
CA ARG A 94 4.44 -1.08 10.98
C ARG A 94 4.53 -2.36 10.15
N MET A 95 5.20 -2.27 9.00
CA MET A 95 5.43 -3.40 8.11
C MET A 95 6.27 -4.48 8.80
N ASP A 96 7.37 -4.09 9.45
CA ASP A 96 8.23 -5.01 10.21
C ASP A 96 7.45 -5.77 11.28
N LYS A 97 6.64 -5.05 12.06
CA LYS A 97 5.81 -5.64 13.12
C LYS A 97 4.77 -6.61 12.55
N LEU A 98 4.06 -6.21 11.50
CA LEU A 98 3.01 -7.04 10.90
C LEU A 98 3.56 -8.31 10.24
N VAL A 99 4.71 -8.21 9.55
CA VAL A 99 5.37 -9.36 8.93
C VAL A 99 5.69 -10.44 9.97
N VAL A 100 6.24 -10.06 11.13
CA VAL A 100 6.54 -11.01 12.21
C VAL A 100 5.28 -11.74 12.68
N VAL A 101 4.19 -11.05 12.90
CA VAL A 101 2.92 -11.64 13.34
C VAL A 101 2.35 -12.60 12.29
N LEU A 102 2.36 -12.20 11.03
CA LEU A 102 1.87 -13.03 9.94
C LEU A 102 2.72 -14.30 9.76
N GLN A 103 4.05 -14.19 9.83
CA GLN A 103 4.95 -15.35 9.76
C GLN A 103 4.74 -16.33 10.91
N LYS A 104 4.53 -15.86 12.13
CA LYS A 104 4.18 -16.70 13.29
C LYS A 104 2.90 -17.51 13.07
N SER A 105 1.95 -16.95 12.35
CA SER A 105 0.69 -17.63 11.99
C SER A 105 0.82 -18.56 10.78
N GLY A 106 2.00 -18.63 10.14
CA GLY A 106 2.30 -19.51 9.01
C GLY A 106 2.20 -18.84 7.63
N PHE A 107 1.91 -17.54 7.54
CA PHE A 107 1.94 -16.85 6.25
C PHE A 107 3.36 -16.79 5.68
N LYS A 108 3.49 -17.07 4.38
CA LYS A 108 4.74 -16.93 3.62
C LYS A 108 4.83 -15.50 3.08
N VAL A 109 5.33 -14.59 3.89
CA VAL A 109 5.40 -13.17 3.56
C VAL A 109 6.74 -12.57 3.98
N ASN A 110 7.25 -11.64 3.18
CA ASN A 110 8.41 -10.81 3.50
C ASN A 110 8.01 -9.34 3.41
N LYS A 111 8.75 -8.47 4.08
CA LYS A 111 8.60 -7.04 3.96
C LYS A 111 8.79 -6.62 2.51
N SER A 112 7.89 -5.81 1.98
CA SER A 112 8.05 -5.19 0.67
C SER A 112 9.08 -4.06 0.72
N GLY A 113 9.79 -3.81 -0.39
CA GLY A 113 10.75 -2.71 -0.50
C GLY A 113 10.11 -1.31 -0.56
N GLY A 114 8.80 -1.24 -0.59
CA GLY A 114 8.01 0.00 -0.62
C GLY A 114 6.52 -0.26 -0.51
N SER A 115 5.70 0.82 -0.62
CA SER A 115 4.25 0.77 -0.42
C SER A 115 3.86 0.50 1.04
N PHE A 116 2.60 0.60 1.37
CA PHE A 116 2.04 0.20 2.67
C PHE A 116 1.21 -1.09 2.58
N PHE A 117 1.40 -1.85 1.51
CA PHE A 117 0.74 -3.12 1.29
C PHE A 117 1.70 -4.29 1.37
N LEU A 118 1.23 -5.38 1.98
CA LEU A 118 1.82 -6.71 1.89
C LEU A 118 0.95 -7.55 0.97
N TYR A 119 1.48 -7.90 -0.19
CA TYR A 119 0.87 -8.82 -1.14
C TYR A 119 1.49 -10.20 -0.98
N MET A 120 0.66 -11.23 -0.93
CA MET A 120 1.12 -12.61 -0.75
C MET A 120 0.13 -13.62 -1.33
N SER A 121 0.61 -14.81 -1.65
CA SER A 121 -0.24 -15.91 -2.07
C SER A 121 -1.27 -16.24 -0.99
N SER A 122 -2.47 -16.62 -1.40
CA SER A 122 -3.52 -17.05 -0.48
C SER A 122 -3.16 -18.40 0.13
N ALA A 123 -3.45 -18.59 1.42
CA ALA A 123 -3.37 -19.90 2.03
C ALA A 123 -4.45 -20.82 1.44
N LYS A 124 -4.12 -22.11 1.29
CA LYS A 124 -5.07 -23.15 0.85
C LYS A 124 -5.95 -23.62 1.97
N ALA A 125 -5.46 -23.56 3.21
CA ALA A 125 -6.23 -23.95 4.38
C ALA A 125 -5.79 -23.20 5.64
N ALA A 126 -6.65 -23.21 6.65
CA ALA A 126 -6.36 -22.83 8.02
C ALA A 126 -6.64 -24.02 8.94
N VAL A 127 -5.70 -24.33 9.83
CA VAL A 127 -5.83 -25.38 10.84
C VAL A 127 -5.92 -24.73 12.20
N LYS A 128 -7.08 -24.90 12.86
CA LYS A 128 -7.31 -24.40 14.22
C LYS A 128 -6.60 -25.29 15.25
N THR A 129 -6.35 -24.76 16.43
CA THR A 129 -5.70 -25.50 17.55
C THR A 129 -6.51 -26.72 18.02
N ASP A 130 -7.81 -26.76 17.76
CA ASP A 130 -8.68 -27.90 18.00
C ASP A 130 -8.59 -29.00 16.92
N GLY A 131 -7.70 -28.83 15.93
CA GLY A 131 -7.50 -29.72 14.80
C GLY A 131 -8.46 -29.52 13.62
N LYS A 132 -9.44 -28.63 13.73
CA LYS A 132 -10.37 -28.34 12.64
C LYS A 132 -9.65 -27.66 11.47
N ARG A 133 -9.71 -28.28 10.30
CA ARG A 133 -9.15 -27.75 9.04
C ARG A 133 -10.25 -27.08 8.21
N ILE A 134 -9.98 -25.88 7.72
CA ILE A 134 -10.87 -25.07 6.87
C ILE A 134 -10.12 -24.81 5.55
N GLU A 135 -10.70 -25.23 4.43
CA GLU A 135 -10.11 -25.06 3.10
C GLU A 135 -10.60 -23.78 2.42
N PHE A 136 -9.71 -23.14 1.65
CA PHE A 136 -9.99 -21.96 0.86
C PHE A 136 -9.72 -22.22 -0.61
N LYS A 137 -10.70 -21.98 -1.45
CA LYS A 137 -10.58 -22.17 -2.90
C LYS A 137 -9.80 -21.05 -3.60
N ASN A 138 -9.74 -19.86 -2.98
CA ASN A 138 -9.12 -18.65 -3.53
C ASN A 138 -8.93 -17.60 -2.44
N GLY A 139 -8.33 -16.43 -2.79
CA GLY A 139 -8.10 -15.31 -1.88
C GLY A 139 -9.38 -14.69 -1.34
N GLU A 140 -10.45 -14.64 -2.13
CA GLU A 140 -11.76 -14.16 -1.66
C GLU A 140 -12.28 -15.03 -0.51
N ALA A 141 -12.22 -16.35 -0.63
CA ALA A 141 -12.69 -17.25 0.42
C ALA A 141 -11.90 -17.08 1.72
N LEU A 142 -10.56 -16.93 1.62
CA LEU A 142 -9.70 -16.64 2.77
C LEU A 142 -10.03 -15.27 3.38
N SER A 143 -10.16 -14.21 2.57
CA SER A 143 -10.47 -12.85 3.02
C SER A 143 -11.80 -12.81 3.76
N GLN A 144 -12.84 -13.44 3.22
CA GLN A 144 -14.16 -13.52 3.86
C GLN A 144 -14.10 -14.28 5.19
N TRP A 145 -13.33 -15.36 5.26
CA TRP A 145 -13.13 -16.09 6.50
C TRP A 145 -12.38 -15.26 7.54
N LEU A 146 -11.31 -14.55 7.15
CA LEU A 146 -10.58 -13.64 8.04
C LEU A 146 -11.47 -12.53 8.60
N ILE A 147 -12.37 -11.96 7.80
CA ILE A 147 -13.33 -10.95 8.24
C ILE A 147 -14.29 -11.54 9.26
N ARG A 148 -14.92 -12.68 8.97
CA ARG A 148 -15.98 -13.25 9.82
C ARG A 148 -15.47 -13.88 11.11
N GLU A 149 -14.37 -14.63 11.02
CA GLU A 149 -13.87 -15.45 12.13
C GLU A 149 -12.75 -14.77 12.93
N LYS A 150 -12.05 -13.80 12.31
CA LYS A 150 -10.89 -13.14 12.89
C LYS A 150 -11.05 -11.63 13.02
N LEU A 151 -12.10 -11.06 12.45
CA LEU A 151 -12.32 -9.60 12.37
C LEU A 151 -11.12 -8.86 11.78
N ILE A 152 -10.45 -9.48 10.81
CA ILE A 152 -9.31 -8.93 10.08
C ILE A 152 -9.73 -8.73 8.63
N SER A 153 -9.77 -7.47 8.20
CA SER A 153 -10.09 -7.13 6.81
C SER A 153 -8.83 -7.19 5.94
N THR A 154 -8.93 -7.90 4.83
CA THR A 154 -7.91 -7.99 3.77
C THR A 154 -8.56 -7.75 2.42
N VAL A 155 -7.75 -7.54 1.40
CA VAL A 155 -8.24 -7.41 0.02
C VAL A 155 -7.86 -8.67 -0.76
N PRO A 156 -8.82 -9.43 -1.31
CA PRO A 156 -8.52 -10.54 -2.19
C PRO A 156 -7.98 -10.03 -3.52
N TRP A 157 -7.12 -10.85 -4.16
CA TRP A 157 -6.51 -10.52 -5.44
C TRP A 157 -6.31 -11.80 -6.25
N ASP A 158 -7.36 -12.22 -6.93
CA ASP A 158 -7.44 -13.54 -7.59
C ASP A 158 -7.30 -13.48 -9.12
N ASP A 159 -6.82 -12.35 -9.69
CA ASP A 159 -6.78 -12.14 -11.15
C ASP A 159 -5.80 -13.07 -11.88
N ALA A 160 -4.62 -13.32 -11.29
CA ALA A 160 -3.59 -14.18 -11.89
C ALA A 160 -3.45 -15.52 -11.12
N GLU A 161 -3.38 -15.43 -9.82
CA GLU A 161 -3.32 -16.56 -8.89
C GLU A 161 -4.01 -16.19 -7.58
N PRO A 162 -4.48 -17.17 -6.78
CA PRO A 162 -5.09 -16.87 -5.50
C PRO A 162 -4.17 -16.10 -4.57
N ALA A 163 -4.50 -14.86 -4.25
CA ALA A 163 -3.68 -13.97 -3.42
C ALA A 163 -4.55 -13.10 -2.51
N ILE A 164 -3.92 -12.56 -1.47
CA ILE A 164 -4.50 -11.58 -0.57
C ILE A 164 -3.52 -10.43 -0.31
N ARG A 165 -4.06 -9.28 0.08
CA ARG A 165 -3.28 -8.11 0.42
C ARG A 165 -3.68 -7.56 1.79
N PHE A 166 -2.70 -7.46 2.68
CA PHE A 166 -2.80 -6.71 3.94
C PHE A 166 -2.36 -5.26 3.75
N SER A 167 -2.77 -4.39 4.67
CA SER A 167 -2.35 -2.98 4.71
C SER A 167 -1.90 -2.59 6.11
N VAL A 168 -0.87 -1.75 6.20
CA VAL A 168 -0.40 -1.16 7.46
C VAL A 168 -0.95 0.25 7.71
N THR A 169 -2.05 0.60 7.02
CA THR A 169 -2.71 1.91 7.14
C THR A 169 -3.72 2.00 8.28
N PHE A 170 -3.71 1.04 9.21
CA PHE A 170 -4.59 1.07 10.37
C PHE A 170 -4.41 2.35 11.20
N ALA A 171 -5.49 2.79 11.86
CA ALA A 171 -5.46 3.94 12.74
C ALA A 171 -4.65 3.60 14.00
N ALA A 172 -3.75 4.50 14.40
CA ALA A 172 -3.02 4.48 15.65
C ALA A 172 -2.51 5.89 15.92
N GLU A 173 -2.64 6.36 17.15
CA GLU A 173 -2.27 7.70 17.56
C GLU A 173 -0.74 7.84 17.73
N ASP A 174 -0.10 6.83 18.29
CA ASP A 174 1.34 6.76 18.57
C ASP A 174 1.89 5.34 18.38
N GLU A 175 3.16 5.13 18.71
CA GLU A 175 3.83 3.81 18.60
C GLU A 175 3.28 2.78 19.58
N ALA A 176 2.85 3.19 20.77
CA ALA A 176 2.26 2.27 21.74
C ALA A 176 0.88 1.77 21.26
N ASP A 177 0.11 2.64 20.63
CA ASP A 177 -1.15 2.26 20.02
C ASP A 177 -0.94 1.39 18.77
N GLU A 178 0.13 1.61 17.99
CA GLU A 178 0.55 0.68 16.93
C GLU A 178 0.81 -0.73 17.49
N ASP A 179 1.54 -0.83 18.60
CA ASP A 179 1.85 -2.10 19.25
C ASP A 179 0.61 -2.80 19.77
N ARG A 180 -0.36 -2.03 20.30
CA ARG A 180 -1.68 -2.56 20.71
C ARG A 180 -2.42 -3.17 19.51
N VAL A 181 -2.48 -2.48 18.38
CA VAL A 181 -3.15 -2.99 17.17
C VAL A 181 -2.47 -4.26 16.65
N ILE A 182 -1.13 -4.29 16.60
CA ILE A 182 -0.37 -5.46 16.16
C ILE A 182 -0.58 -6.65 17.11
N SER A 183 -0.57 -6.42 18.43
CA SER A 183 -0.84 -7.44 19.44
C SER A 183 -2.26 -8.00 19.33
N GLU A 184 -3.23 -7.16 19.00
CA GLU A 184 -4.60 -7.59 18.74
C GLU A 184 -4.68 -8.50 17.50
N ILE A 185 -3.98 -8.16 16.41
CA ILE A 185 -3.89 -9.03 15.21
C ILE A 185 -3.24 -10.37 15.59
N GLU A 186 -2.14 -10.36 16.35
CA GLU A 186 -1.47 -11.58 16.83
C GLU A 186 -2.41 -12.45 17.66
N SER A 187 -3.12 -11.84 18.60
CA SER A 187 -4.11 -12.52 19.45
C SER A 187 -5.21 -13.20 18.63
N ARG A 188 -5.77 -12.49 17.64
CA ARG A 188 -6.82 -13.01 16.76
C ARG A 188 -6.35 -14.19 15.90
N LEU A 189 -5.07 -14.22 15.54
CA LEU A 189 -4.48 -15.29 14.74
C LEU A 189 -3.85 -16.42 15.58
N SER A 190 -3.75 -16.29 16.91
CA SER A 190 -3.00 -17.19 17.77
C SER A 190 -3.48 -18.66 17.77
N ASN A 191 -4.78 -18.87 17.50
CA ASN A 191 -5.39 -20.20 17.50
C ASN A 191 -5.52 -20.84 16.13
N VAL A 192 -4.73 -20.38 15.13
CA VAL A 192 -4.77 -20.90 13.78
C VAL A 192 -3.37 -20.90 13.13
N LYS A 193 -3.13 -21.90 12.29
CA LYS A 193 -1.96 -21.97 11.38
C LYS A 193 -2.43 -22.06 9.94
N PHE A 194 -1.79 -21.31 9.04
CA PHE A 194 -2.11 -21.31 7.63
C PHE A 194 -1.20 -22.25 6.84
N GLU A 195 -1.79 -22.97 5.88
CA GLU A 195 -1.12 -23.91 4.97
C GLU A 195 -1.18 -23.41 3.52
N PHE A 196 -0.06 -23.57 2.75
CA PHE A 196 0.11 -23.05 1.39
C PHE A 196 0.34 -24.16 0.37
#